data_7453aef506fb6d7c434193703a32fbe1
#
_entry.id   7453aef506fb6d7c434193703a32fbe1
#
_cell.length_a   1.000
_cell.length_b   1.000
_cell.length_c   1.000
_cell.angle_alpha   90.00
_cell.angle_beta   90.00
_cell.angle_gamma   90.00
#
_symmetry.space_group_name_H-M   'P 1'
#
loop_
_entity.id
_entity.type
_entity.pdbx_description
1 polymer ?
#
loop_
_entity_poly.entity_id
_entity_poly.type
_entity_poly.pdbx_seq_one_letter_code
_entity_poly.pdbx_strand_id
1 'polypeptide(L)'
;MLFLARMLLLSLHFVAAGMVGLLLGLCRPFNPDNSRLCALFYSWPALRILGLRVETETTSLRDHVRSAVIVANHQSNYDLFVVGSVVPARTVCLGKKSLKWVPFFGQLFWLSGNVLIDRGNAAQAKQAMLTTTDTLQHKDTSIWVFAEGTRNLGKGLLPFKKGAFQMAIAAGVPIVLVCTSTYVKHMQLNRWNSGTIKIRSLAPIPTAGLTLDDLPALMEQCQQQMHA
;
A
#
# COMPACT_ATOMS: atom_id res chain seq x y z
N MET A 1 19.17 23.80 -6.04
CA MET A 1 20.15 22.80 -6.52
C MET A 1 19.85 21.40 -5.98
N LEU A 2 19.82 21.18 -4.66
CA LEU A 2 19.64 19.83 -4.06
C LEU A 2 18.31 19.16 -4.48
N PHE A 3 17.21 19.90 -4.54
CA PHE A 3 15.92 19.38 -5.04
C PHE A 3 16.03 18.79 -6.45
N LEU A 4 16.65 19.52 -7.39
CA LEU A 4 16.79 19.05 -8.77
C LEU A 4 17.68 17.79 -8.85
N ALA A 5 18.79 17.77 -8.12
CA ALA A 5 19.66 16.59 -8.04
C ALA A 5 18.91 15.38 -7.49
N ARG A 6 18.11 15.54 -6.43
CA ARG A 6 17.26 14.47 -5.88
C ARG A 6 16.21 13.97 -6.86
N MET A 7 15.55 14.86 -7.58
CA MET A 7 14.54 14.46 -8.59
C MET A 7 15.19 13.67 -9.73
N LEU A 8 16.35 14.09 -10.20
CA LEU A 8 17.11 13.35 -11.22
C LEU A 8 17.49 11.96 -10.69
N LEU A 9 18.13 11.88 -9.52
CA LEU A 9 18.53 10.61 -8.90
C LEU A 9 17.33 9.71 -8.62
N LEU A 10 16.22 10.26 -8.14
CA LEU A 10 15.00 9.51 -7.88
C LEU A 10 14.39 8.96 -9.18
N SER A 11 14.42 9.72 -10.27
CA SER A 11 13.95 9.26 -11.58
C SER A 11 14.82 8.13 -12.13
N LEU A 12 16.14 8.25 -12.05
CA LEU A 12 17.07 7.19 -12.45
C LEU A 12 16.87 5.94 -11.58
N HIS A 13 16.74 6.14 -10.27
CA HIS A 13 16.48 5.04 -9.34
C HIS A 13 15.13 4.36 -9.64
N PHE A 14 14.08 5.12 -9.93
CA PHE A 14 12.76 4.57 -10.26
C PHE A 14 12.83 3.62 -11.47
N VAL A 15 13.54 4.02 -12.52
CA VAL A 15 13.74 3.20 -13.72
C VAL A 15 14.58 1.95 -13.39
N ALA A 16 15.71 2.12 -12.68
CA ALA A 16 16.58 1.01 -12.31
C ALA A 16 15.85 -0.03 -11.43
N ALA A 17 15.13 0.43 -10.40
CA ALA A 17 14.33 -0.44 -9.55
C ALA A 17 13.21 -1.13 -10.34
N GLY A 18 12.61 -0.44 -11.32
CA GLY A 18 11.64 -1.00 -12.23
C GLY A 18 12.20 -2.14 -13.08
N MET A 19 13.38 -1.96 -13.65
CA MET A 19 14.06 -3.01 -14.45
C MET A 19 14.41 -4.24 -13.58
N VAL A 20 15.00 -4.01 -12.40
CA VAL A 20 15.32 -5.11 -11.46
C VAL A 20 14.04 -5.84 -11.03
N GLY A 21 12.99 -5.11 -10.68
CA GLY A 21 11.71 -5.69 -10.30
C GLY A 21 11.04 -6.45 -11.45
N LEU A 22 11.16 -5.98 -12.68
CA LEU A 22 10.65 -6.67 -13.86
C LEU A 22 11.39 -8.01 -14.08
N LEU A 23 12.72 -8.02 -13.99
CA LEU A 23 13.52 -9.24 -14.06
C LEU A 23 13.12 -10.23 -12.96
N LEU A 24 12.97 -9.76 -11.72
CA LEU A 24 12.47 -10.58 -10.61
C LEU A 24 11.10 -11.17 -10.92
N GLY A 25 10.18 -10.35 -11.45
CA GLY A 25 8.83 -10.78 -11.81
C GLY A 25 8.83 -11.82 -12.94
N LEU A 26 9.71 -11.71 -13.91
CA LEU A 26 9.89 -12.69 -14.99
C LEU A 26 10.45 -14.02 -14.46
N CYS A 27 11.40 -13.98 -13.53
CA CYS A 27 11.97 -15.19 -12.91
C CYS A 27 11.00 -15.88 -11.94
N ARG A 28 10.12 -15.11 -11.30
CA ARG A 28 9.18 -15.59 -10.26
C ARG A 28 7.76 -15.00 -10.50
N PRO A 29 7.10 -15.33 -11.62
CA PRO A 29 5.83 -14.71 -11.99
C PRO A 29 4.74 -15.01 -10.94
N PHE A 30 3.97 -13.97 -10.61
CA PHE A 30 2.83 -14.01 -9.68
C PHE A 30 3.15 -14.49 -8.26
N ASN A 31 4.43 -14.45 -7.86
CA ASN A 31 4.80 -14.73 -6.48
C ASN A 31 4.50 -13.49 -5.60
N PRO A 32 3.67 -13.62 -4.54
CA PRO A 32 3.25 -12.48 -3.72
C PRO A 32 4.41 -11.83 -2.94
N ASP A 33 5.51 -12.53 -2.72
CA ASP A 33 6.71 -11.96 -2.11
C ASP A 33 7.44 -10.97 -3.01
N ASN A 34 7.22 -11.02 -4.33
CA ASN A 34 7.79 -10.05 -5.26
C ASN A 34 7.34 -8.63 -4.93
N SER A 35 6.09 -8.43 -4.49
CA SER A 35 5.59 -7.12 -4.10
C SER A 35 6.41 -6.51 -2.97
N ARG A 36 6.73 -7.30 -1.94
CA ARG A 36 7.59 -6.85 -0.83
C ARG A 36 9.01 -6.56 -1.31
N LEU A 37 9.61 -7.45 -2.08
CA LEU A 37 10.98 -7.27 -2.59
C LEU A 37 11.08 -6.01 -3.46
N CYS A 38 10.14 -5.84 -4.40
CA CYS A 38 10.07 -4.64 -5.23
C CYS A 38 9.85 -3.39 -4.38
N ALA A 39 8.95 -3.42 -3.40
CA ALA A 39 8.70 -2.32 -2.49
C ALA A 39 9.96 -1.90 -1.73
N LEU A 40 10.77 -2.85 -1.26
CA LEU A 40 12.05 -2.59 -0.61
C LEU A 40 13.09 -1.99 -1.57
N PHE A 41 13.18 -2.50 -2.81
CA PHE A 41 14.06 -1.92 -3.82
C PHE A 41 13.69 -0.49 -4.17
N TYR A 42 12.41 -0.18 -4.25
CA TYR A 42 11.94 1.19 -4.45
C TYR A 42 12.17 2.08 -3.23
N SER A 43 11.89 1.57 -2.03
CA SER A 43 11.84 2.35 -0.81
C SER A 43 13.23 2.76 -0.30
N TRP A 44 14.09 1.79 -0.06
CA TRP A 44 15.32 1.98 0.70
C TRP A 44 16.28 3.01 0.11
N PRO A 45 16.66 2.96 -1.19
CA PRO A 45 17.47 4.00 -1.79
C PRO A 45 16.73 5.33 -1.96
N ALA A 46 15.42 5.29 -2.29
CA ALA A 46 14.65 6.50 -2.49
C ALA A 46 14.52 7.33 -1.21
N LEU A 47 14.32 6.70 -0.05
CA LEU A 47 14.29 7.40 1.24
C LEU A 47 15.61 8.13 1.53
N ARG A 48 16.76 7.53 1.18
CA ARG A 48 18.07 8.17 1.31
C ARG A 48 18.24 9.33 0.32
N ILE A 49 17.88 9.13 -0.94
CA ILE A 49 17.91 10.18 -1.97
C ILE A 49 17.05 11.36 -1.52
N LEU A 50 15.86 11.09 -1.01
CA LEU A 50 14.94 12.12 -0.53
C LEU A 50 15.39 12.75 0.80
N GLY A 51 16.32 12.13 1.54
CA GLY A 51 16.74 12.58 2.87
C GLY A 51 15.64 12.44 3.91
N LEU A 52 14.78 11.43 3.76
CA LEU A 52 13.68 11.13 4.68
C LEU A 52 14.09 10.04 5.67
N ARG A 53 13.76 10.27 6.94
CA ARG A 53 13.85 9.26 7.99
C ARG A 53 12.47 8.68 8.24
N VAL A 54 12.38 7.35 8.31
CA VAL A 54 11.14 6.65 8.65
C VAL A 54 11.32 5.97 10.00
N GLU A 55 10.45 6.29 10.95
CA GLU A 55 10.33 5.65 12.25
C GLU A 55 9.11 4.72 12.23
N THR A 56 9.30 3.46 12.61
CA THR A 56 8.25 2.44 12.46
C THR A 56 7.90 1.79 13.79
N GLU A 57 6.61 1.73 14.09
CA GLU A 57 6.00 0.93 15.15
C GLU A 57 5.01 -0.04 14.48
N THR A 58 5.53 -1.14 13.89
CA THR A 58 4.77 -2.04 13.03
C THR A 58 4.73 -3.48 13.53
N THR A 59 4.74 -3.69 14.84
CA THR A 59 4.68 -5.01 15.49
C THR A 59 3.45 -5.79 15.03
N SER A 60 2.26 -5.18 15.12
CA SER A 60 1.00 -5.82 14.69
C SER A 60 1.00 -6.25 13.22
N LEU A 61 1.77 -5.56 12.38
CA LEU A 61 1.89 -5.89 10.96
C LEU A 61 2.85 -7.06 10.72
N ARG A 62 3.88 -7.21 11.57
CA ARG A 62 4.90 -8.27 11.48
C ARG A 62 4.42 -9.58 12.10
N ASP A 63 3.72 -9.48 13.22
CA ASP A 63 3.27 -10.65 13.98
C ASP A 63 2.01 -11.26 13.38
N HIS A 64 1.44 -10.61 12.36
CA HIS A 64 0.28 -11.13 11.67
C HIS A 64 0.71 -12.26 10.71
N VAL A 65 0.57 -13.48 11.16
CA VAL A 65 1.05 -14.71 10.49
C VAL A 65 0.12 -15.15 9.34
N ARG A 66 -1.12 -14.59 9.25
CA ARG A 66 -2.14 -15.03 8.29
C ARG A 66 -2.66 -13.88 7.44
N SER A 67 -3.44 -14.20 6.41
CA SER A 67 -4.09 -13.24 5.51
C SER A 67 -4.84 -12.14 6.26
N ALA A 68 -4.65 -10.91 5.82
CA ALA A 68 -5.32 -9.72 6.33
C ALA A 68 -5.61 -8.72 5.22
N VAL A 69 -6.60 -7.86 5.44
CA VAL A 69 -6.75 -6.62 4.66
C VAL A 69 -6.01 -5.50 5.38
N ILE A 70 -4.90 -5.05 4.81
CA ILE A 70 -4.08 -3.96 5.34
C ILE A 70 -4.60 -2.65 4.76
N VAL A 71 -5.15 -1.80 5.61
CA VAL A 71 -5.74 -0.51 5.24
C VAL A 71 -4.79 0.60 5.65
N ALA A 72 -4.33 1.40 4.67
CA ALA A 72 -3.42 2.52 4.91
C ALA A 72 -4.02 3.85 4.41
N ASN A 73 -3.61 4.96 5.01
CA ASN A 73 -3.87 6.29 4.49
C ASN A 73 -2.94 6.60 3.30
N HIS A 74 -3.43 7.45 2.37
CA HIS A 74 -2.74 7.73 1.10
C HIS A 74 -2.50 9.22 0.92
N GLN A 75 -1.24 9.65 0.97
CA GLN A 75 -0.92 11.07 0.92
C GLN A 75 -0.40 11.53 -0.44
N SER A 76 0.50 10.77 -1.06
CA SER A 76 1.16 11.22 -2.29
C SER A 76 1.74 10.06 -3.12
N ASN A 77 2.41 10.38 -4.23
CA ASN A 77 3.20 9.38 -4.98
C ASN A 77 4.42 8.89 -4.19
N TYR A 78 4.90 9.67 -3.21
CA TYR A 78 6.01 9.26 -2.37
C TYR A 78 5.65 8.11 -1.42
N ASP A 79 4.35 7.80 -1.24
CA ASP A 79 3.92 6.65 -0.43
C ASP A 79 4.50 5.33 -0.96
N LEU A 80 4.76 5.21 -2.28
CA LEU A 80 5.48 4.07 -2.84
C LEU A 80 6.80 3.82 -2.11
N PHE A 81 7.52 4.89 -1.77
CA PHE A 81 8.81 4.82 -1.10
C PHE A 81 8.66 4.74 0.42
N VAL A 82 7.71 5.49 0.97
CA VAL A 82 7.49 5.61 2.42
C VAL A 82 6.92 4.31 2.98
N VAL A 83 5.71 3.91 2.53
CA VAL A 83 5.07 2.69 3.07
C VAL A 83 5.65 1.42 2.45
N GLY A 84 6.34 1.51 1.31
CA GLY A 84 7.06 0.38 0.73
C GLY A 84 8.09 -0.24 1.69
N SER A 85 8.61 0.57 2.63
CA SER A 85 9.56 0.11 3.66
C SER A 85 8.97 -0.89 4.67
N VAL A 86 7.65 -0.93 4.82
CA VAL A 86 6.94 -1.73 5.83
C VAL A 86 5.99 -2.79 5.25
N VAL A 87 5.96 -2.96 3.92
CA VAL A 87 5.12 -3.99 3.28
C VAL A 87 5.53 -5.38 3.78
N PRO A 88 4.61 -6.18 4.35
CA PRO A 88 4.91 -7.53 4.83
C PRO A 88 5.17 -8.52 3.69
N ALA A 89 5.70 -9.69 4.03
CA ALA A 89 5.75 -10.83 3.12
C ALA A 89 4.34 -11.23 2.66
N ARG A 90 4.25 -11.89 1.52
CA ARG A 90 3.01 -12.42 0.96
C ARG A 90 1.87 -11.36 0.93
N THR A 91 2.21 -10.15 0.51
CA THR A 91 1.25 -9.04 0.42
C THR A 91 1.18 -8.54 -1.01
N VAL A 92 -0.03 -8.48 -1.56
CA VAL A 92 -0.30 -7.86 -2.86
C VAL A 92 -1.06 -6.56 -2.68
N CYS A 93 -0.88 -5.63 -3.63
CA CYS A 93 -1.48 -4.30 -3.55
C CYS A 93 -2.64 -4.16 -4.54
N LEU A 94 -3.67 -3.39 -4.16
CA LEU A 94 -4.70 -2.95 -5.07
C LEU A 94 -4.28 -1.63 -5.73
N GLY A 95 -4.03 -1.68 -7.04
CA GLY A 95 -3.62 -0.53 -7.84
C GLY A 95 -4.68 -0.07 -8.84
N LYS A 96 -4.56 1.17 -9.32
CA LYS A 96 -5.41 1.68 -10.41
C LYS A 96 -5.00 1.03 -11.74
N LYS A 97 -5.96 0.63 -12.58
CA LYS A 97 -5.74 0.00 -13.90
C LYS A 97 -4.76 0.79 -14.80
N SER A 98 -4.76 2.13 -14.69
CA SER A 98 -3.82 2.94 -15.48
C SER A 98 -2.35 2.75 -15.12
N LEU A 99 -2.02 2.16 -13.97
CA LEU A 99 -0.63 1.86 -13.59
C LEU A 99 0.05 0.90 -14.56
N LYS A 100 -0.71 0.03 -15.25
CA LYS A 100 -0.17 -0.89 -16.27
C LYS A 100 0.62 -0.19 -17.38
N TRP A 101 0.34 1.10 -17.62
CA TRP A 101 0.98 1.89 -18.66
C TRP A 101 2.26 2.60 -18.21
N VAL A 102 2.60 2.56 -16.92
CA VAL A 102 3.87 3.10 -16.42
C VAL A 102 4.99 2.15 -16.81
N PRO A 103 5.94 2.58 -17.65
CA PRO A 103 7.01 1.71 -18.15
C PRO A 103 7.77 1.03 -17.01
N PHE A 104 8.09 -0.25 -17.20
CA PHE A 104 8.73 -1.14 -16.22
C PHE A 104 7.91 -1.37 -14.95
N PHE A 105 7.41 -0.30 -14.31
CA PHE A 105 6.63 -0.38 -13.07
C PHE A 105 5.29 -1.11 -13.25
N GLY A 106 4.55 -0.80 -14.32
CA GLY A 106 3.24 -1.42 -14.55
C GLY A 106 3.33 -2.92 -14.80
N GLN A 107 4.33 -3.35 -15.57
CA GLN A 107 4.58 -4.76 -15.87
C GLN A 107 5.04 -5.52 -14.62
N LEU A 108 6.01 -4.97 -13.86
CA LEU A 108 6.43 -5.60 -12.61
C LEU A 108 5.30 -5.66 -11.59
N PHE A 109 4.47 -4.60 -11.51
CA PHE A 109 3.33 -4.55 -10.60
C PHE A 109 2.36 -5.70 -10.86
N TRP A 110 2.05 -5.96 -12.12
CA TRP A 110 1.20 -7.08 -12.52
C TRP A 110 1.90 -8.44 -12.28
N LEU A 111 3.15 -8.60 -12.70
CA LEU A 111 3.93 -9.84 -12.53
C LEU A 111 4.17 -10.18 -11.05
N SER A 112 4.12 -9.20 -10.16
CA SER A 112 4.18 -9.43 -8.72
C SER A 112 2.86 -9.94 -8.10
N GLY A 113 1.84 -10.21 -8.93
CA GLY A 113 0.54 -10.67 -8.45
C GLY A 113 -0.37 -9.56 -7.91
N ASN A 114 0.03 -8.30 -8.04
CA ASN A 114 -0.80 -7.17 -7.62
C ASN A 114 -2.06 -7.05 -8.48
N VAL A 115 -3.14 -6.58 -7.89
CA VAL A 115 -4.46 -6.49 -8.52
C VAL A 115 -4.69 -5.09 -9.08
N LEU A 116 -5.02 -5.01 -10.38
CA LEU A 116 -5.34 -3.76 -11.05
C LEU A 116 -6.86 -3.57 -11.15
N ILE A 117 -7.38 -2.49 -10.54
CA ILE A 117 -8.81 -2.19 -10.50
C ILE A 117 -9.16 -1.04 -11.42
N ASP A 118 -10.17 -1.25 -12.26
CA ASP A 118 -10.84 -0.19 -12.99
C ASP A 118 -11.93 0.45 -12.12
N ARG A 119 -11.60 1.60 -11.53
CA ARG A 119 -12.52 2.32 -10.64
C ARG A 119 -13.66 3.00 -11.39
N GLY A 120 -13.56 3.13 -12.72
CA GLY A 120 -14.62 3.67 -13.58
C GLY A 120 -15.66 2.63 -13.99
N ASN A 121 -15.39 1.34 -13.75
CA ASN A 121 -16.27 0.23 -14.10
C ASN A 121 -16.62 -0.59 -12.86
N ALA A 122 -17.83 -0.37 -12.32
CA ALA A 122 -18.30 -1.02 -11.09
C ALA A 122 -18.32 -2.56 -11.19
N ALA A 123 -18.68 -3.12 -12.35
CA ALA A 123 -18.74 -4.57 -12.58
C ALA A 123 -17.32 -5.18 -12.55
N GLN A 124 -16.36 -4.56 -13.25
CA GLN A 124 -14.96 -5.01 -13.23
C GLN A 124 -14.33 -4.84 -11.84
N ALA A 125 -14.63 -3.74 -11.13
CA ALA A 125 -14.17 -3.53 -9.77
C ALA A 125 -14.71 -4.63 -8.83
N LYS A 126 -16.00 -4.96 -8.94
CA LYS A 126 -16.63 -6.05 -8.17
C LYS A 126 -15.96 -7.41 -8.46
N GLN A 127 -15.73 -7.73 -9.74
CA GLN A 127 -15.06 -8.98 -10.12
C GLN A 127 -13.63 -9.06 -9.58
N ALA A 128 -12.87 -7.98 -9.69
CA ALA A 128 -11.52 -7.90 -9.11
C ALA A 128 -11.54 -8.10 -7.58
N MET A 129 -12.54 -7.57 -6.89
CA MET A 129 -12.72 -7.75 -5.45
C MET A 129 -13.04 -9.21 -5.10
N LEU A 130 -13.89 -9.89 -5.86
CA LEU A 130 -14.20 -11.31 -5.65
C LEU A 130 -12.96 -12.19 -5.79
N THR A 131 -12.19 -12.01 -6.86
CA THR A 131 -10.91 -12.72 -7.06
C THR A 131 -9.91 -12.45 -5.94
N THR A 132 -9.91 -11.21 -5.43
CA THR A 132 -9.05 -10.79 -4.33
C THR A 132 -9.48 -11.43 -3.01
N THR A 133 -10.79 -11.55 -2.76
CA THR A 133 -11.36 -12.26 -1.61
C THR A 133 -10.95 -13.74 -1.61
N ASP A 134 -11.03 -14.42 -2.75
CA ASP A 134 -10.57 -15.80 -2.91
C ASP A 134 -9.07 -15.95 -2.56
N THR A 135 -8.26 -14.98 -2.98
CA THR A 135 -6.82 -14.95 -2.65
C THR A 135 -6.58 -14.82 -1.15
N LEU A 136 -7.36 -13.99 -0.45
CA LEU A 136 -7.30 -13.86 1.01
C LEU A 136 -7.66 -15.17 1.71
N GLN A 137 -8.69 -15.86 1.24
CA GLN A 137 -9.19 -17.07 1.87
C GLN A 137 -8.28 -18.29 1.66
N HIS A 138 -7.70 -18.44 0.47
CA HIS A 138 -7.10 -19.71 0.04
C HIS A 138 -5.58 -19.64 -0.18
N LYS A 139 -4.97 -18.45 -0.28
CA LYS A 139 -3.55 -18.32 -0.68
C LYS A 139 -2.62 -17.80 0.41
N ASP A 140 -3.09 -17.67 1.64
CA ASP A 140 -2.31 -17.10 2.75
C ASP A 140 -1.57 -15.81 2.33
N THR A 141 -2.33 -14.89 1.70
CA THR A 141 -1.80 -13.67 1.10
C THR A 141 -2.60 -12.48 1.60
N SER A 142 -1.92 -11.49 2.17
CA SER A 142 -2.53 -10.24 2.61
C SER A 142 -2.72 -9.26 1.44
N ILE A 143 -3.63 -8.31 1.60
CA ILE A 143 -3.93 -7.32 0.58
C ILE A 143 -3.77 -5.92 1.15
N TRP A 144 -2.88 -5.13 0.52
CA TRP A 144 -2.68 -3.73 0.86
C TRP A 144 -3.61 -2.83 0.07
N VAL A 145 -4.37 -2.00 0.79
CA VAL A 145 -5.36 -1.08 0.20
C VAL A 145 -5.20 0.32 0.78
N PHE A 146 -5.20 1.31 -0.09
CA PHE A 146 -5.43 2.69 0.32
C PHE A 146 -6.94 2.96 0.29
N ALA A 147 -7.59 2.86 1.46
CA ALA A 147 -9.05 2.86 1.56
C ALA A 147 -9.71 4.19 1.16
N GLU A 148 -8.99 5.30 1.19
CA GLU A 148 -9.44 6.61 0.69
C GLU A 148 -9.74 6.58 -0.82
N GLY A 149 -9.13 5.66 -1.57
CA GLY A 149 -9.29 5.52 -3.01
C GLY A 149 -8.65 6.63 -3.84
N THR A 150 -8.07 7.64 -3.21
CA THR A 150 -7.31 8.74 -3.82
C THR A 150 -6.29 9.29 -2.83
N ARG A 151 -5.39 10.15 -3.28
CA ARG A 151 -4.39 10.82 -2.43
C ARG A 151 -5.01 12.03 -1.73
N ASN A 152 -4.79 12.17 -0.42
CA ASN A 152 -5.30 13.28 0.37
C ASN A 152 -4.41 14.54 0.31
N LEU A 153 -3.19 14.43 -0.24
CA LEU A 153 -2.22 15.53 -0.40
C LEU A 153 -1.93 16.27 0.92
N GLY A 154 -1.96 15.54 2.04
CA GLY A 154 -1.73 16.10 3.37
C GLY A 154 -2.90 16.93 3.92
N LYS A 155 -4.11 16.82 3.35
CA LYS A 155 -5.31 17.52 3.82
C LYS A 155 -6.03 16.82 4.98
N GLY A 156 -5.46 15.72 5.49
CA GLY A 156 -6.07 14.84 6.48
C GLY A 156 -6.69 13.61 5.84
N LEU A 157 -7.17 12.70 6.68
CA LEU A 157 -7.77 11.45 6.24
C LEU A 157 -9.08 11.70 5.51
N LEU A 158 -9.24 11.14 4.31
CA LEU A 158 -10.46 11.22 3.52
C LEU A 158 -11.43 10.08 3.89
N PRO A 159 -12.74 10.21 3.57
CA PRO A 159 -13.70 9.15 3.77
C PRO A 159 -13.31 7.86 3.05
N PHE A 160 -13.45 6.74 3.73
CA PHE A 160 -13.10 5.43 3.20
C PHE A 160 -14.09 4.92 2.15
N LYS A 161 -13.59 4.18 1.18
CA LYS A 161 -14.38 3.41 0.23
C LYS A 161 -14.70 2.03 0.81
N LYS A 162 -15.91 1.55 0.57
CA LYS A 162 -16.46 0.30 1.15
C LYS A 162 -15.66 -0.95 0.80
N GLY A 163 -15.00 -0.96 -0.36
CA GLY A 163 -14.47 -2.17 -0.98
C GLY A 163 -13.50 -2.98 -0.11
N ALA A 164 -12.55 -2.33 0.57
CA ALA A 164 -11.60 -3.00 1.44
C ALA A 164 -12.30 -3.74 2.60
N PHE A 165 -13.29 -3.10 3.19
CA PHE A 165 -14.05 -3.62 4.33
C PHE A 165 -14.98 -4.76 3.92
N GLN A 166 -15.64 -4.63 2.76
CA GLN A 166 -16.45 -5.70 2.17
C GLN A 166 -15.60 -6.96 1.88
N MET A 167 -14.38 -6.79 1.36
CA MET A 167 -13.45 -7.92 1.16
C MET A 167 -13.07 -8.59 2.49
N ALA A 168 -12.77 -7.81 3.52
CA ALA A 168 -12.40 -8.34 4.82
C ALA A 168 -13.53 -9.15 5.45
N ILE A 169 -14.75 -8.63 5.44
CA ILE A 169 -15.97 -9.32 5.92
C ILE A 169 -16.21 -10.60 5.11
N ALA A 170 -16.21 -10.51 3.78
CA ALA A 170 -16.47 -11.65 2.90
C ALA A 170 -15.42 -12.76 3.03
N ALA A 171 -14.17 -12.41 3.29
CA ALA A 171 -13.08 -13.36 3.53
C ALA A 171 -13.01 -13.85 4.98
N GLY A 172 -13.66 -13.18 5.93
CA GLY A 172 -13.54 -13.47 7.37
C GLY A 172 -12.14 -13.21 7.94
N VAL A 173 -11.36 -12.32 7.29
CA VAL A 173 -9.97 -12.02 7.68
C VAL A 173 -9.88 -10.67 8.39
N PRO A 174 -8.97 -10.50 9.35
CA PRO A 174 -8.85 -9.24 10.08
C PRO A 174 -8.42 -8.07 9.21
N ILE A 175 -8.74 -6.86 9.67
CA ILE A 175 -8.22 -5.61 9.13
C ILE A 175 -7.05 -5.16 10.00
N VAL A 176 -5.92 -4.81 9.37
CA VAL A 176 -4.78 -4.17 10.02
C VAL A 176 -4.66 -2.75 9.50
N LEU A 177 -4.78 -1.77 10.40
CA LEU A 177 -4.65 -0.36 10.04
C LEU A 177 -3.18 0.06 10.08
N VAL A 178 -2.74 0.76 9.04
CA VAL A 178 -1.39 1.35 8.95
C VAL A 178 -1.51 2.85 8.79
N CYS A 179 -1.10 3.56 9.84
CA CYS A 179 -1.17 5.01 9.93
C CYS A 179 0.19 5.62 9.61
N THR A 180 0.25 6.45 8.58
CA THR A 180 1.43 7.25 8.23
C THR A 180 1.17 8.70 8.63
N SER A 181 2.06 9.27 9.44
CA SER A 181 1.97 10.68 9.85
C SER A 181 1.94 11.61 8.64
N THR A 182 1.30 12.78 8.78
CA THR A 182 1.27 13.78 7.71
C THR A 182 2.69 14.29 7.42
N TYR A 183 3.21 14.00 6.23
CA TYR A 183 4.57 14.36 5.85
C TYR A 183 4.67 15.27 4.62
N VAL A 184 3.72 15.19 3.72
CA VAL A 184 3.77 15.89 2.41
C VAL A 184 3.96 17.40 2.56
N LYS A 185 3.28 18.02 3.55
CA LYS A 185 3.37 19.46 3.81
C LYS A 185 4.64 19.87 4.55
N HIS A 186 5.30 18.92 5.22
CA HIS A 186 6.46 19.19 6.07
C HIS A 186 7.78 18.79 5.42
N MET A 187 7.73 18.14 4.28
CA MET A 187 8.89 17.66 3.55
C MET A 187 9.69 18.80 2.91
N GLN A 188 10.97 18.92 3.27
CA GLN A 188 11.88 20.00 2.83
C GLN A 188 12.98 19.46 1.92
N LEU A 189 12.65 19.19 0.65
CA LEU A 189 13.55 18.52 -0.30
C LEU A 189 14.83 19.30 -0.68
N ASN A 190 14.95 20.57 -0.29
CA ASN A 190 16.17 21.36 -0.44
C ASN A 190 17.12 21.28 0.78
N ARG A 191 16.75 20.53 1.84
CA ARG A 191 17.58 20.27 3.01
C ARG A 191 18.09 18.84 3.01
N TRP A 192 19.28 18.59 3.54
CA TRP A 192 19.84 17.24 3.66
C TRP A 192 18.92 16.32 4.46
N ASN A 193 18.43 16.78 5.60
CA ASN A 193 17.35 16.15 6.34
C ASN A 193 16.02 16.77 5.89
N SER A 194 15.26 16.02 5.09
CA SER A 194 13.99 16.48 4.52
C SER A 194 12.80 16.32 5.48
N GLY A 195 12.96 15.54 6.53
CA GLY A 195 11.95 15.30 7.54
C GLY A 195 11.91 13.87 8.05
N THR A 196 11.15 13.69 9.12
CA THR A 196 10.89 12.37 9.74
C THR A 196 9.42 12.00 9.54
N ILE A 197 9.18 10.76 9.18
CA ILE A 197 7.86 10.18 8.95
C ILE A 197 7.67 9.04 9.95
N LYS A 198 6.54 9.05 10.64
CA LYS A 198 6.18 7.96 11.56
C LYS A 198 5.17 7.04 10.88
N ILE A 199 5.40 5.74 10.95
CA ILE A 199 4.47 4.71 10.49
C ILE A 199 4.15 3.81 11.66
N ARG A 200 2.86 3.69 11.98
CA ARG A 200 2.37 2.81 13.04
C ARG A 200 1.36 1.82 12.48
N SER A 201 1.44 0.56 12.88
CA SER A 201 0.35 -0.41 12.69
C SER A 201 -0.45 -0.54 13.99
N LEU A 202 -1.78 -0.59 13.86
CA LEU A 202 -2.68 -0.78 14.98
C LEU A 202 -3.00 -2.26 15.17
N ALA A 203 -3.58 -2.60 16.32
CA ALA A 203 -4.03 -3.97 16.59
C ALA A 203 -5.02 -4.45 15.52
N PRO A 204 -4.95 -5.73 15.10
CA PRO A 204 -5.87 -6.27 14.12
C PRO A 204 -7.32 -6.20 14.60
N ILE A 205 -8.22 -5.76 13.72
CA ILE A 205 -9.67 -5.71 13.96
C ILE A 205 -10.27 -6.96 13.35
N PRO A 206 -10.86 -7.88 14.15
CA PRO A 206 -11.48 -9.09 13.64
C PRO A 206 -12.73 -8.78 12.82
N THR A 207 -12.96 -9.55 11.76
CA THR A 207 -14.18 -9.46 10.94
C THR A 207 -14.94 -10.77 10.86
N ALA A 208 -14.43 -11.83 11.49
CA ALA A 208 -15.12 -13.12 11.55
C ALA A 208 -16.50 -12.98 12.21
N GLY A 209 -17.53 -13.48 11.54
CA GLY A 209 -18.93 -13.38 12.02
C GLY A 209 -19.62 -12.06 11.69
N LEU A 210 -18.91 -11.06 11.17
CA LEU A 210 -19.54 -9.83 10.69
C LEU A 210 -20.26 -10.05 9.36
N THR A 211 -21.33 -9.27 9.16
CA THR A 211 -22.13 -9.24 7.94
C THR A 211 -22.01 -7.88 7.23
N LEU A 212 -22.65 -7.73 6.09
CA LEU A 212 -22.67 -6.45 5.39
C LEU A 212 -23.48 -5.37 6.14
N ASP A 213 -24.32 -5.75 7.09
CA ASP A 213 -25.05 -4.81 7.94
C ASP A 213 -24.12 -4.13 8.95
N ASP A 214 -23.04 -4.80 9.35
CA ASP A 214 -22.02 -4.28 10.26
C ASP A 214 -21.00 -3.34 9.55
N LEU A 215 -21.04 -3.30 8.22
CA LEU A 215 -20.07 -2.55 7.40
C LEU A 215 -19.95 -1.06 7.78
N PRO A 216 -21.04 -0.30 8.00
CA PRO A 216 -20.92 1.11 8.39
C PRO A 216 -20.17 1.30 9.71
N ALA A 217 -20.51 0.50 10.73
CA ALA A 217 -19.89 0.56 12.05
C ALA A 217 -18.39 0.19 12.00
N LEU A 218 -18.04 -0.85 11.24
CA LEU A 218 -16.65 -1.27 11.04
C LEU A 218 -15.83 -0.17 10.35
N MET A 219 -16.39 0.48 9.33
CA MET A 219 -15.72 1.58 8.63
C MET A 219 -15.50 2.79 9.54
N GLU A 220 -16.50 3.14 10.33
CA GLU A 220 -16.43 4.24 11.29
C GLU A 220 -15.38 3.96 12.36
N GLN A 221 -15.37 2.78 12.96
CA GLN A 221 -14.37 2.32 13.92
C GLN A 221 -12.96 2.45 13.36
N CYS A 222 -12.73 1.94 12.15
CA CYS A 222 -11.42 2.02 11.48
C CYS A 222 -10.99 3.46 11.23
N GLN A 223 -11.92 4.32 10.81
CA GLN A 223 -11.64 5.73 10.55
C GLN A 223 -11.31 6.50 11.84
N GLN A 224 -12.04 6.26 12.91
CA GLN A 224 -11.76 6.85 14.23
C GLN A 224 -10.39 6.42 14.76
N GLN A 225 -10.04 5.13 14.69
CA GLN A 225 -8.74 4.62 15.12
C GLN A 225 -7.57 5.18 14.31
N MET A 226 -7.76 5.49 13.02
CA MET A 226 -6.71 6.12 12.20
C MET A 226 -6.58 7.62 12.45
N HIS A 227 -7.56 8.27 13.07
CA HIS A 227 -7.51 9.69 13.48
C HIS A 227 -6.84 9.89 14.84
N ALA A 228 -6.86 8.88 15.72
CA ALA A 228 -6.27 8.90 17.05
C ALA A 228 -4.73 8.78 17.01
#